data_85307d688b6e9a1c8aa38ad1ec3e0e07
#
_entry.id   85307d688b6e9a1c8aa38ad1ec3e0e07
#
_cell.length_a   1.000
_cell.length_b   1.000
_cell.length_c   1.000
_cell.angle_alpha   90.00
_cell.angle_beta   90.00
_cell.angle_gamma   90.00
#
_symmetry.space_group_name_H-M   'P 1'
#
loop_
_entity.id
_entity.type
_entity.pdbx_description
1 polymer ?
#
loop_
_entity_poly.entity_id
_entity_poly.type
_entity_poly.pdbx_seq_one_letter_code
_entity_poly.pdbx_strand_id
1 'polypeptide(L)'
;MKKVVALLIIGSMFVSCKQAISEKDIAKINGYWEIENVVLADGTKKDYKIKETIDFFEIKDNNGFRQKVMPQLDGTYLTNDIKEKISISTEGSTFVINYETDLAKWKEEIIEIKDSTFVVKNKQKLELHVRLHA
;
A
#
# COMPACT_ATOMS: atom_id res chain seq x y z
N MET A 1 40.78 -17.71 -25.61
CA MET A 1 40.56 -18.27 -24.30
C MET A 1 40.34 -17.22 -23.21
N LYS A 2 40.98 -16.07 -23.27
CA LYS A 2 40.75 -14.99 -22.31
C LYS A 2 39.45 -14.20 -22.52
N LYS A 3 38.75 -14.42 -23.65
CA LYS A 3 37.53 -13.67 -24.00
C LYS A 3 36.25 -14.23 -23.39
N VAL A 4 36.31 -15.44 -22.82
CA VAL A 4 35.13 -16.12 -22.28
C VAL A 4 34.82 -15.69 -20.86
N VAL A 5 35.81 -15.19 -20.13
CA VAL A 5 35.70 -14.80 -18.72
C VAL A 5 34.97 -13.43 -18.58
N ALA A 6 35.06 -12.55 -19.58
CA ALA A 6 34.44 -11.23 -19.55
C ALA A 6 32.92 -11.28 -19.76
N LEU A 7 32.42 -12.33 -20.40
CA LEU A 7 30.98 -12.49 -20.67
C LEU A 7 30.18 -12.98 -19.47
N LEU A 8 30.82 -13.63 -18.51
CA LEU A 8 30.16 -14.16 -17.33
C LEU A 8 29.85 -13.09 -16.26
N ILE A 9 30.55 -11.96 -16.31
CA ILE A 9 30.40 -10.88 -15.33
C ILE A 9 29.21 -10.00 -15.66
N ILE A 10 28.79 -9.94 -16.91
CA ILE A 10 27.67 -9.07 -17.37
C ILE A 10 26.31 -9.65 -16.99
N GLY A 11 26.23 -10.98 -16.85
CA GLY A 11 24.97 -11.64 -16.47
C GLY A 11 24.51 -11.44 -15.03
N SER A 12 25.39 -10.96 -14.15
CA SER A 12 25.06 -10.79 -12.74
C SER A 12 24.53 -9.40 -12.39
N MET A 13 24.47 -8.46 -13.34
CA MET A 13 24.05 -7.10 -13.07
C MET A 13 22.53 -6.85 -13.21
N PHE A 14 21.78 -7.85 -13.60
CA PHE A 14 20.34 -7.72 -13.81
C PHE A 14 19.50 -8.35 -12.72
N VAL A 15 20.00 -8.31 -11.47
CA VAL A 15 19.19 -8.73 -10.33
C VAL A 15 18.20 -7.60 -10.05
N SER A 16 16.94 -7.84 -10.34
CA SER A 16 15.84 -6.94 -10.01
C SER A 16 15.83 -6.66 -8.50
N CYS A 17 16.08 -5.42 -8.12
CA CYS A 17 16.08 -4.97 -6.73
C CYS A 17 14.67 -4.65 -6.25
N LYS A 18 13.75 -5.62 -6.25
CA LYS A 18 12.53 -5.49 -5.46
C LYS A 18 12.88 -5.82 -4.02
N GLN A 19 12.87 -4.81 -3.15
CA GLN A 19 13.02 -5.05 -1.73
C GLN A 19 11.82 -5.81 -1.22
N ALA A 20 12.07 -6.93 -0.55
CA ALA A 20 11.04 -7.67 0.13
C ALA A 20 10.48 -6.82 1.27
N ILE A 21 9.16 -6.79 1.42
CA ILE A 21 8.49 -6.13 2.53
C ILE A 21 8.72 -6.98 3.78
N SER A 22 9.14 -6.33 4.88
CA SER A 22 9.32 -6.99 6.17
C SER A 22 8.19 -6.61 7.13
N GLU A 23 8.08 -7.35 8.23
CA GLU A 23 7.09 -7.03 9.27
C GLU A 23 7.27 -5.62 9.86
N LYS A 24 8.49 -5.12 9.90
CA LYS A 24 8.78 -3.76 10.35
C LYS A 24 8.16 -2.69 9.45
N ASP A 25 8.03 -3.00 8.17
CA ASP A 25 7.45 -2.06 7.21
C ASP A 25 5.95 -1.88 7.41
N ILE A 26 5.27 -2.87 7.97
CA ILE A 26 3.82 -2.81 8.23
C ILE A 26 3.48 -1.65 9.15
N ALA A 27 4.31 -1.35 10.14
CA ALA A 27 4.10 -0.22 11.04
C ALA A 27 4.11 1.14 10.33
N LYS A 28 4.74 1.23 9.16
CA LYS A 28 4.77 2.45 8.35
C LYS A 28 3.42 2.79 7.76
N ILE A 29 2.49 1.84 7.70
CA ILE A 29 1.13 2.08 7.21
C ILE A 29 0.32 2.91 8.19
N ASN A 30 0.69 2.96 9.47
CA ASN A 30 0.01 3.81 10.45
C ASN A 30 0.06 5.28 10.03
N GLY A 31 -1.07 5.96 10.10
CA GLY A 31 -1.17 7.38 9.80
C GLY A 31 -2.27 7.70 8.79
N TYR A 32 -2.17 8.90 8.24
CA TYR A 32 -3.16 9.47 7.31
C TYR A 32 -2.63 9.41 5.89
N TRP A 33 -3.43 8.84 5.00
CA TRP A 33 -3.01 8.57 3.63
C TRP A 33 -4.01 9.11 2.62
N GLU A 34 -3.51 9.71 1.56
CA GLU A 34 -4.33 10.16 0.46
C GLU A 34 -4.00 9.41 -0.82
N ILE A 35 -5.00 9.22 -1.67
CA ILE A 35 -4.81 8.57 -2.96
C ILE A 35 -4.07 9.51 -3.89
N GLU A 36 -2.95 9.05 -4.44
CA GLU A 36 -2.18 9.79 -5.43
C GLU A 36 -2.63 9.43 -6.84
N ASN A 37 -2.69 8.15 -7.13
CA ASN A 37 -3.18 7.66 -8.42
C ASN A 37 -3.64 6.20 -8.30
N VAL A 38 -4.39 5.76 -9.31
CA VAL A 38 -4.80 4.37 -9.48
C VAL A 38 -4.30 3.90 -10.84
N VAL A 39 -3.65 2.74 -10.88
CA VAL A 39 -3.23 2.09 -12.12
C VAL A 39 -4.17 0.93 -12.41
N LEU A 40 -4.83 0.99 -13.55
CA LEU A 40 -5.77 -0.05 -13.99
C LEU A 40 -5.01 -1.28 -14.50
N ALA A 41 -5.72 -2.40 -14.64
CA ALA A 41 -5.13 -3.66 -15.10
C ALA A 41 -4.47 -3.56 -16.49
N ASP A 42 -4.96 -2.66 -17.34
CA ASP A 42 -4.41 -2.40 -18.67
C ASP A 42 -3.20 -1.45 -18.68
N GLY A 43 -2.79 -0.97 -17.48
CA GLY A 43 -1.70 -0.03 -17.33
C GLY A 43 -2.10 1.44 -17.36
N THR A 44 -3.37 1.76 -17.62
CA THR A 44 -3.87 3.14 -17.62
C THR A 44 -3.78 3.72 -16.22
N LYS A 45 -3.22 4.93 -16.12
CA LYS A 45 -3.03 5.63 -14.85
C LYS A 45 -4.06 6.76 -14.71
N LYS A 46 -4.70 6.83 -13.53
CA LYS A 46 -5.65 7.87 -13.18
C LYS A 46 -5.12 8.65 -11.98
N ASP A 47 -4.87 9.96 -12.16
CA ASP A 47 -4.41 10.81 -11.08
C ASP A 47 -5.58 11.45 -10.33
N TYR A 48 -5.41 11.61 -9.00
CA TYR A 48 -6.40 12.24 -8.13
C TYR A 48 -5.80 13.51 -7.53
N LYS A 49 -6.37 14.66 -7.86
CA LYS A 49 -5.85 15.98 -7.46
C LYS A 49 -6.59 16.59 -6.27
N ILE A 50 -7.90 16.34 -6.16
CA ILE A 50 -8.74 16.89 -5.09
C ILE A 50 -9.21 15.75 -4.21
N LYS A 51 -8.99 15.86 -2.90
CA LYS A 51 -9.27 14.82 -1.93
C LYS A 51 -9.98 15.41 -0.73
N GLU A 52 -11.30 15.26 -0.71
CA GLU A 52 -12.11 15.69 0.42
C GLU A 52 -11.95 14.75 1.61
N THR A 53 -11.74 13.47 1.33
CA THR A 53 -11.53 12.46 2.35
C THR A 53 -10.21 11.73 2.14
N ILE A 54 -9.61 11.31 3.25
CA ILE A 54 -8.38 10.52 3.27
C ILE A 54 -8.60 9.32 4.18
N ASP A 55 -7.69 8.36 4.13
CA ASP A 55 -7.77 7.15 4.94
C ASP A 55 -6.84 7.26 6.15
N PHE A 56 -7.36 6.94 7.32
CA PHE A 56 -6.57 6.78 8.53
C PHE A 56 -6.42 5.30 8.85
N PHE A 57 -5.18 4.86 9.03
CA PHE A 57 -4.84 3.49 9.41
C PHE A 57 -4.25 3.46 10.80
N GLU A 58 -4.72 2.55 11.63
CA GLU A 58 -4.09 2.22 12.90
C GLU A 58 -3.94 0.71 12.98
N ILE A 59 -2.70 0.24 13.08
CA ILE A 59 -2.35 -1.18 13.11
C ILE A 59 -1.41 -1.42 14.28
N LYS A 60 -1.75 -2.41 15.09
CA LYS A 60 -0.90 -2.89 16.19
C LYS A 60 -0.98 -4.41 16.24
N ASP A 61 0.17 -5.07 16.25
CA ASP A 61 0.24 -6.54 16.27
C ASP A 61 -0.57 -7.17 15.13
N ASN A 62 -0.45 -6.61 13.92
CA ASN A 62 -1.10 -7.06 12.70
C ASN A 62 -2.63 -6.96 12.72
N ASN A 63 -3.19 -6.19 13.63
CA ASN A 63 -4.64 -5.94 13.72
C ASN A 63 -4.91 -4.47 13.95
N GLY A 64 -6.02 -4.00 13.43
CA GLY A 64 -6.40 -2.61 13.62
C GLY A 64 -7.63 -2.24 12.80
N PHE A 65 -7.63 -1.00 12.33
CA PHE A 65 -8.76 -0.50 11.54
C PHE A 65 -8.29 0.55 10.50
N ARG A 66 -9.14 0.73 9.51
CA ARG A 66 -9.06 1.86 8.58
C ARG A 66 -10.33 2.67 8.73
N GLN A 67 -10.21 3.98 8.67
CA GLN A 67 -11.33 4.91 8.80
C GLN A 67 -11.17 6.06 7.83
N LYS A 68 -12.25 6.41 7.13
CA LYS A 68 -12.25 7.61 6.30
C LYS A 68 -12.42 8.84 7.17
N VAL A 69 -11.58 9.83 6.94
CA VAL A 69 -11.62 11.09 7.68
C VAL A 69 -11.57 12.26 6.71
N MET A 70 -12.15 13.39 7.11
CA MET A 70 -12.17 14.61 6.33
C MET A 70 -11.32 15.67 7.03
N PRO A 71 -10.16 16.03 6.47
CA PRO A 71 -9.32 17.06 7.06
C PRO A 71 -10.03 18.41 7.07
N GLN A 72 -9.89 19.14 8.19
CA GLN A 72 -10.45 20.46 8.38
C GLN A 72 -9.36 21.52 8.32
N LEU A 73 -9.74 22.76 8.04
CA LEU A 73 -8.80 23.89 7.97
C LEU A 73 -8.09 24.18 9.30
N ASP A 74 -8.73 23.80 10.41
CA ASP A 74 -8.15 24.02 11.75
C ASP A 74 -7.21 22.89 12.19
N GLY A 75 -6.93 21.92 11.30
CA GLY A 75 -6.06 20.79 11.59
C GLY A 75 -6.76 19.59 12.23
N THR A 76 -8.07 19.66 12.47
CA THR A 76 -8.84 18.54 12.98
C THR A 76 -9.36 17.66 11.85
N TYR A 77 -9.93 16.50 12.19
CA TYR A 77 -10.50 15.55 11.23
C TYR A 77 -11.92 15.21 11.62
N LEU A 78 -12.84 15.34 10.67
CA LEU A 78 -14.21 14.83 10.85
C LEU A 78 -14.25 13.36 10.47
N THR A 79 -14.98 12.56 11.25
CA THR A 79 -15.18 11.14 10.99
C THR A 79 -16.66 10.80 11.04
N ASN A 80 -17.04 9.70 10.41
CA ASN A 80 -18.40 9.16 10.48
C ASN A 80 -18.51 8.02 11.51
N ASP A 81 -17.47 7.77 12.29
CA ASP A 81 -17.34 6.69 13.27
C ASP A 81 -17.44 5.27 12.70
N ILE A 82 -17.40 5.14 11.38
CA ILE A 82 -17.37 3.84 10.71
C ILE A 82 -15.93 3.39 10.55
N LYS A 83 -15.60 2.27 11.18
CA LYS A 83 -14.26 1.68 11.11
C LYS A 83 -14.32 0.37 10.35
N GLU A 84 -13.44 0.21 9.38
CA GLU A 84 -13.22 -1.06 8.69
C GLU A 84 -12.17 -1.83 9.48
N LYS A 85 -12.54 -2.99 9.99
CA LYS A 85 -11.59 -3.84 10.71
C LYS A 85 -10.55 -4.36 9.74
N ILE A 86 -9.28 -4.29 10.11
CA ILE A 86 -8.21 -4.84 9.28
C ILE A 86 -7.35 -5.82 10.07
N SER A 87 -6.80 -6.78 9.32
CA SER A 87 -5.77 -7.68 9.82
C SER A 87 -4.73 -7.90 8.72
N ILE A 88 -3.49 -8.07 9.13
CA ILE A 88 -2.39 -8.32 8.21
C ILE A 88 -2.06 -9.81 8.26
N SER A 89 -2.01 -10.43 7.09
CA SER A 89 -1.62 -11.83 6.96
C SER A 89 -0.64 -11.98 5.79
N THR A 90 -0.11 -13.18 5.63
CA THR A 90 0.76 -13.50 4.49
C THR A 90 0.10 -14.59 3.64
N GLU A 91 0.22 -14.44 2.33
CA GLU A 91 -0.13 -15.47 1.35
C GLU A 91 1.14 -15.77 0.55
N GLY A 92 1.78 -16.91 0.85
CA GLY A 92 3.13 -17.16 0.34
C GLY A 92 4.11 -16.15 0.88
N SER A 93 4.78 -15.40 -0.01
CA SER A 93 5.71 -14.34 0.35
C SER A 93 5.10 -12.94 0.33
N THR A 94 3.78 -12.84 0.10
CA THR A 94 3.08 -11.57 -0.06
C THR A 94 2.32 -11.20 1.20
N PHE A 95 2.49 -9.96 1.69
CA PHE A 95 1.66 -9.42 2.76
C PHE A 95 0.33 -8.98 2.20
N VAL A 96 -0.73 -9.22 2.96
CA VAL A 96 -2.11 -8.94 2.57
C VAL A 96 -2.79 -8.17 3.69
N ILE A 97 -3.52 -7.11 3.32
CA ILE A 97 -4.43 -6.42 4.24
C ILE A 97 -5.81 -7.01 4.04
N ASN A 98 -6.37 -7.61 5.09
CA ASN A 98 -7.73 -8.12 5.09
C ASN A 98 -8.65 -7.10 5.72
N TYR A 99 -9.73 -6.77 5.03
CA TYR A 99 -10.75 -5.82 5.50
C TYR A 99 -12.04 -6.53 5.82
N GLU A 100 -12.72 -6.10 6.88
CA GLU A 100 -14.00 -6.65 7.29
C GLU A 100 -14.91 -5.56 7.82
N THR A 101 -16.14 -5.54 7.30
CA THR A 101 -17.25 -4.74 7.83
C THR A 101 -18.43 -5.68 8.05
N ASP A 102 -19.54 -5.16 8.59
CA ASP A 102 -20.77 -5.95 8.75
C ASP A 102 -21.35 -6.43 7.41
N LEU A 103 -20.99 -5.75 6.31
CA LEU A 103 -21.56 -5.98 4.99
C LEU A 103 -20.66 -6.78 4.05
N ALA A 104 -19.35 -6.77 4.27
CA ALA A 104 -18.41 -7.34 3.31
C ALA A 104 -17.07 -7.70 3.92
N LYS A 105 -16.36 -8.58 3.21
CA LYS A 105 -14.95 -8.88 3.46
C LYS A 105 -14.21 -8.79 2.14
N TRP A 106 -13.04 -8.16 2.16
CA TRP A 106 -12.18 -8.08 0.98
C TRP A 106 -10.72 -7.97 1.42
N LYS A 107 -9.82 -8.06 0.47
CA LYS A 107 -8.38 -7.97 0.76
C LYS A 107 -7.64 -7.26 -0.34
N GLU A 108 -6.47 -6.73 0.02
CA GLU A 108 -5.54 -6.10 -0.89
C GLU A 108 -4.14 -6.64 -0.64
N GLU A 109 -3.42 -6.95 -1.72
CA GLU A 109 -2.00 -7.32 -1.62
C GLU A 109 -1.17 -6.05 -1.44
N ILE A 110 -0.20 -6.10 -0.53
CA ILE A 110 0.75 -5.00 -0.35
C ILE A 110 1.89 -5.22 -1.35
N ILE A 111 2.01 -4.32 -2.31
CA ILE A 111 3.03 -4.40 -3.36
C ILE A 111 4.33 -3.72 -2.93
N GLU A 112 4.22 -2.58 -2.26
CA GLU A 112 5.37 -1.77 -1.87
C GLU A 112 5.03 -0.92 -0.65
N ILE A 113 5.99 -0.76 0.25
CA ILE A 113 5.89 0.19 1.38
C ILE A 113 7.19 0.98 1.43
N LYS A 114 7.05 2.30 1.39
CA LYS A 114 8.13 3.26 1.61
C LYS A 114 7.77 4.16 2.78
N ASP A 115 8.66 5.10 3.13
CA ASP A 115 8.43 5.98 4.29
C ASP A 115 7.23 6.89 4.13
N SER A 116 6.93 7.34 2.92
CA SER A 116 5.82 8.27 2.67
C SER A 116 4.87 7.85 1.58
N THR A 117 5.02 6.62 1.06
CA THR A 117 4.11 6.05 0.05
C THR A 117 3.95 4.55 0.25
N PHE A 118 2.81 4.02 -0.15
CA PHE A 118 2.67 2.58 -0.32
C PHE A 118 1.72 2.26 -1.48
N VAL A 119 1.80 1.04 -1.97
CA VAL A 119 1.02 0.56 -3.10
C VAL A 119 0.33 -0.73 -2.71
N VAL A 120 -0.96 -0.80 -2.94
CA VAL A 120 -1.76 -2.01 -2.75
C VAL A 120 -2.44 -2.39 -4.05
N LYS A 121 -2.76 -3.67 -4.19
CA LYS A 121 -3.39 -4.22 -5.39
C LYS A 121 -4.60 -5.07 -4.98
N ASN A 122 -5.75 -4.79 -5.58
CA ASN A 122 -6.96 -5.53 -5.27
C ASN A 122 -7.16 -6.75 -6.21
N LYS A 123 -8.25 -7.47 -6.01
CA LYS A 123 -8.59 -8.66 -6.79
C LYS A 123 -8.79 -8.37 -8.28
N GLN A 124 -9.25 -7.17 -8.63
CA GLN A 124 -9.42 -6.72 -10.02
C GLN A 124 -8.12 -6.22 -10.65
N LYS A 125 -7.00 -6.38 -9.96
CA LYS A 125 -5.67 -5.93 -10.39
C LYS A 125 -5.55 -4.42 -10.53
N LEU A 126 -6.36 -3.67 -9.81
CA LEU A 126 -6.18 -2.23 -9.65
C LEU A 126 -5.09 -1.98 -8.61
N GLU A 127 -4.08 -1.20 -8.99
CA GLU A 127 -3.05 -0.75 -8.06
C GLU A 127 -3.41 0.62 -7.54
N LEU A 128 -3.51 0.72 -6.23
CA LEU A 128 -3.78 1.97 -5.53
C LEU A 128 -2.47 2.51 -4.97
N HIS A 129 -2.05 3.65 -5.47
CA HIS A 129 -0.86 4.35 -5.02
C HIS A 129 -1.26 5.45 -4.06
N VAL A 130 -0.81 5.38 -2.82
CA VAL A 130 -1.15 6.35 -1.78
C VAL A 130 0.10 7.01 -1.24
N ARG A 131 -0.06 8.26 -0.79
CA ARG A 131 1.02 9.02 -0.16
C ARG A 131 0.57 9.55 1.19
N LEU A 132 1.54 9.75 2.07
CA LEU A 132 1.29 10.27 3.40
C LEU A 132 0.74 11.69 3.29
N HIS A 133 -0.37 11.93 4.00
CA HIS A 133 -0.96 13.26 4.08
C HIS A 133 -0.08 14.17 4.93
N ALA A 134 0.25 15.31 4.38
CA ALA A 134 1.11 16.28 5.07
C ALA A 134 0.34 17.11 6.09
#